data_662ca895e189903ddfe2e46839884dde
#
_entry.id   662ca895e189903ddfe2e46839884dde
#
_cell.length_a   1.000
_cell.length_b   1.000
_cell.length_c   1.000
_cell.angle_alpha   90.00
_cell.angle_beta   90.00
_cell.angle_gamma   90.00
#
_symmetry.space_group_name_H-M   'P 1'
#
loop_
_entity.id
_entity.type
_entity.pdbx_description
1 polymer ?
#
loop_
_entity_poly.entity_id
_entity_poly.type
_entity_poly.pdbx_seq_one_letter_code
_entity_poly.pdbx_strand_id
1 'polypeptide(L)'
;MVRLEQSIASSGTSLYTLMHRAGRFLAYEAKKYLEQKSDYRGPECNRTKNGESEWSKTNHNEPEHGKTTSGQNQFRAITPNQLHTATLTQLYVSILCGHGNNGGDGWVAADYLAKAGYHVDLISSVSAQEIKAEPAHTTACEIEHDIKCEIEHETERKITASPKNNQTIHLLINPTNEEVEASLSKADLIIDAILGTGFSGDAVREPFATWIELANQQKAREKVNEKILSTDHPAFNTRNARIIAADVASGFSAQTGTAANPCIVADHTVTMITLKTGLVQPSAKTYCGTIRVAPLANFDL
;
A
#
# COMPACT_ATOMS: atom_id res chain seq x y z
N MET A 1 17.01 -17.23 8.39
CA MET A 1 16.34 -16.97 7.10
C MET A 1 17.18 -17.42 5.92
N VAL A 2 18.36 -16.89 5.67
CA VAL A 2 19.21 -17.23 4.51
C VAL A 2 19.35 -18.74 4.24
N ARG A 3 19.51 -19.57 5.28
CA ARG A 3 19.58 -21.04 5.12
C ARG A 3 18.28 -21.67 4.65
N LEU A 4 17.13 -21.12 5.05
CA LEU A 4 15.82 -21.64 4.64
C LEU A 4 15.52 -21.25 3.20
N GLU A 5 15.80 -20.01 2.81
CA GLU A 5 15.69 -19.54 1.43
C GLU A 5 16.59 -20.36 0.49
N GLN A 6 17.83 -20.62 0.91
CA GLN A 6 18.76 -21.48 0.18
C GLN A 6 18.27 -22.93 0.08
N SER A 7 17.64 -23.46 1.13
CA SER A 7 17.06 -24.81 1.12
C SER A 7 15.89 -24.89 0.14
N ILE A 8 15.01 -23.87 0.09
CA ILE A 8 13.92 -23.80 -0.86
C ILE A 8 14.46 -23.63 -2.29
N ALA A 9 15.48 -22.80 -2.46
CA ALA A 9 16.15 -22.63 -3.75
C ALA A 9 16.77 -23.96 -4.26
N SER A 10 17.36 -24.74 -3.35
CA SER A 10 17.92 -26.06 -3.66
C SER A 10 16.85 -27.09 -4.05
N SER A 11 15.60 -26.89 -3.63
CA SER A 11 14.46 -27.74 -4.03
C SER A 11 13.84 -27.37 -5.39
N GLY A 12 14.42 -26.42 -6.13
CA GLY A 12 14.03 -26.06 -7.48
C GLY A 12 13.31 -24.73 -7.64
N THR A 13 13.08 -23.97 -6.55
CA THR A 13 12.48 -22.62 -6.63
C THR A 13 13.58 -21.57 -6.51
N SER A 14 13.83 -20.78 -7.56
CA SER A 14 14.88 -19.75 -7.54
C SER A 14 14.61 -18.64 -6.50
N LEU A 15 15.66 -17.98 -6.01
CA LEU A 15 15.52 -16.80 -5.13
C LEU A 15 14.75 -15.67 -5.82
N TYR A 16 14.92 -15.51 -7.13
CA TYR A 16 14.14 -14.59 -7.96
C TYR A 16 12.64 -14.92 -7.88
N THR A 17 12.26 -16.19 -8.07
CA THR A 17 10.86 -16.63 -7.95
C THR A 17 10.30 -16.38 -6.55
N LEU A 18 11.11 -16.61 -5.50
CA LEU A 18 10.69 -16.34 -4.12
C LEU A 18 10.44 -14.85 -3.89
N MET A 19 11.30 -13.98 -4.40
CA MET A 19 11.13 -12.53 -4.32
C MET A 19 9.85 -12.07 -5.03
N HIS A 20 9.59 -12.55 -6.24
CA HIS A 20 8.35 -12.24 -6.95
C HIS A 20 7.11 -12.72 -6.20
N ARG A 21 7.15 -13.90 -5.58
CA ARG A 21 6.06 -14.38 -4.71
C ARG A 21 5.89 -13.51 -3.46
N ALA A 22 6.98 -13.07 -2.85
CA ALA A 22 6.95 -12.19 -1.67
C ALA A 22 6.31 -10.84 -1.98
N GLY A 23 6.80 -10.15 -3.01
CA GLY A 23 6.25 -8.86 -3.43
C GLY A 23 4.79 -8.95 -3.90
N ARG A 24 4.42 -10.01 -4.63
CA ARG A 24 3.02 -10.28 -5.00
C ARG A 24 2.13 -10.47 -3.79
N PHE A 25 2.56 -11.24 -2.80
CA PHE A 25 1.79 -11.44 -1.59
C PHE A 25 1.67 -10.14 -0.78
N LEU A 26 2.73 -9.35 -0.73
CA LEU A 26 2.72 -8.02 -0.12
C LEU A 26 1.69 -7.12 -0.82
N ALA A 27 1.69 -7.08 -2.16
CA ALA A 27 0.71 -6.35 -2.96
C ALA A 27 -0.72 -6.86 -2.73
N TYR A 28 -0.92 -8.16 -2.61
CA TYR A 28 -2.23 -8.75 -2.29
C TYR A 28 -2.78 -8.29 -0.93
N GLU A 29 -1.95 -8.27 0.12
CA GLU A 29 -2.37 -7.78 1.44
C GLU A 29 -2.62 -6.26 1.41
N ALA A 30 -1.80 -5.50 0.69
CA ALA A 30 -2.01 -4.07 0.47
C ALA A 30 -3.34 -3.79 -0.25
N LYS A 31 -3.63 -4.53 -1.31
CA LYS A 31 -4.88 -4.42 -2.08
C LYS A 31 -6.10 -4.68 -1.21
N LYS A 32 -6.09 -5.73 -0.39
CA LYS A 32 -7.20 -6.02 0.55
C LYS A 32 -7.51 -4.84 1.46
N TYR A 33 -6.47 -4.17 1.96
CA TYR A 33 -6.66 -2.98 2.78
C TYR A 33 -7.25 -1.81 1.98
N LEU A 34 -6.74 -1.57 0.78
CA LEU A 34 -7.20 -0.48 -0.08
C LEU A 34 -8.65 -0.67 -0.55
N GLU A 35 -9.06 -1.90 -0.85
CA GLU A 35 -10.44 -2.25 -1.20
C GLU A 35 -11.40 -1.97 -0.03
N GLN A 36 -11.07 -2.38 1.19
CA GLN A 36 -11.86 -2.06 2.37
C GLN A 36 -12.00 -0.56 2.61
N LYS A 37 -10.93 0.21 2.30
CA LYS A 37 -10.95 1.68 2.42
C LYS A 37 -11.82 2.32 1.35
N SER A 38 -11.88 1.77 0.14
CA SER A 38 -12.74 2.29 -0.95
C SER A 38 -14.22 2.12 -0.66
N ASP A 39 -14.62 1.00 -0.05
CA ASP A 39 -16.02 0.74 0.34
C ASP A 39 -16.53 1.71 1.42
N TYR A 40 -15.63 2.24 2.23
CA TYR A 40 -15.93 3.25 3.26
C TYR A 40 -16.08 4.68 2.70
N ARG A 41 -15.57 4.95 1.50
CA ARG A 41 -15.81 6.21 0.76
C ARG A 41 -17.13 6.08 0.02
N GLY A 42 -18.28 6.21 0.73
CA GLY A 42 -19.61 6.22 0.13
C GLY A 42 -19.71 7.20 -1.05
N PRO A 43 -20.75 7.11 -1.90
CA PRO A 43 -20.88 7.95 -3.08
C PRO A 43 -20.79 9.41 -2.66
N GLU A 44 -19.88 10.17 -3.31
CA GLU A 44 -19.81 11.61 -3.15
C GLU A 44 -21.21 12.19 -3.35
N CYS A 45 -21.73 12.81 -2.31
CA CYS A 45 -22.97 13.56 -2.40
C CYS A 45 -22.73 14.66 -3.43
N ASN A 46 -23.25 14.50 -4.64
CA ASN A 46 -23.28 15.52 -5.68
C ASN A 46 -23.95 16.76 -5.09
N ARG A 47 -23.18 17.66 -4.52
CA ARG A 47 -23.63 19.02 -4.22
C ARG A 47 -23.84 19.73 -5.55
N THR A 48 -25.06 19.63 -6.07
CA THR A 48 -25.55 20.57 -7.06
C THR A 48 -25.41 21.98 -6.47
N LYS A 49 -24.83 22.87 -7.27
CA LYS A 49 -24.58 24.29 -6.93
C LYS A 49 -25.88 25.12 -6.82
N ASN A 50 -26.95 24.61 -6.28
CA ASN A 50 -28.16 25.36 -6.00
C ASN A 50 -28.61 24.95 -4.60
N GLY A 51 -28.40 25.89 -3.67
CA GLY A 51 -28.76 25.71 -2.26
C GLY A 51 -30.28 25.79 -2.07
N GLU A 52 -30.93 24.64 -2.07
CA GLU A 52 -32.27 24.49 -1.46
C GLU A 52 -32.35 23.06 -0.92
N SER A 53 -32.36 22.96 0.43
CA SER A 53 -32.59 21.71 1.15
C SER A 53 -34.08 21.52 1.35
N GLU A 54 -34.71 20.67 0.54
CA GLU A 54 -36.05 20.18 0.85
C GLU A 54 -35.97 18.99 1.79
N TRP A 55 -36.23 19.24 3.06
CA TRP A 55 -36.64 18.22 4.02
C TRP A 55 -38.15 17.99 3.90
N SER A 56 -38.59 16.95 3.19
CA SER A 56 -39.98 16.52 3.24
C SER A 56 -40.24 15.80 4.55
N LYS A 57 -41.09 16.43 5.37
CA LYS A 57 -41.69 15.83 6.56
C LYS A 57 -42.71 14.77 6.09
N THR A 58 -42.48 13.52 6.40
CA THR A 58 -43.50 12.48 6.33
C THR A 58 -44.23 12.35 7.66
N ASN A 59 -45.47 12.74 7.68
CA ASN A 59 -46.43 12.50 8.76
C ASN A 59 -46.77 11.01 8.84
N HIS A 60 -46.88 10.50 10.07
CA HIS A 60 -47.54 9.25 10.39
C HIS A 60 -49.01 9.35 10.15
N ASN A 61 -49.61 8.36 9.47
CA ASN A 61 -50.95 7.84 9.75
C ASN A 61 -51.07 6.43 9.20
N GLU A 62 -51.56 5.54 10.00
CA GLU A 62 -51.85 4.11 9.78
C GLU A 62 -53.24 3.92 9.06
N PRO A 63 -53.67 2.65 8.85
CA PRO A 63 -53.85 2.09 7.51
C PRO A 63 -55.32 1.89 7.12
N GLU A 64 -55.63 1.81 5.82
CA GLU A 64 -56.85 1.13 5.37
C GLU A 64 -56.64 0.28 4.10
N HIS A 65 -57.35 -0.81 4.07
CA HIS A 65 -57.36 -1.92 3.13
C HIS A 65 -57.66 -1.59 1.67
N GLY A 66 -56.99 -2.31 0.76
CA GLY A 66 -57.70 -2.87 -0.38
C GLY A 66 -57.16 -2.53 -1.77
N LYS A 67 -56.75 -3.61 -2.47
CA LYS A 67 -56.76 -3.88 -3.93
C LYS A 67 -55.45 -3.90 -4.66
N THR A 68 -55.12 -5.13 -5.04
CA THR A 68 -54.18 -5.62 -6.05
C THR A 68 -54.24 -4.84 -7.38
N THR A 69 -53.08 -4.39 -7.86
CA THR A 69 -52.76 -4.34 -9.29
C THR A 69 -51.24 -4.61 -9.47
N SER A 70 -50.95 -5.58 -10.30
CA SER A 70 -49.64 -6.02 -10.73
C SER A 70 -48.86 -4.92 -11.45
N GLY A 71 -47.79 -4.41 -10.83
CA GLY A 71 -46.80 -3.54 -11.46
C GLY A 71 -45.44 -4.21 -11.31
N GLN A 72 -44.93 -4.79 -12.37
CA GLN A 72 -43.58 -5.36 -12.45
C GLN A 72 -42.55 -4.22 -12.32
N ASN A 73 -42.02 -3.99 -11.14
CA ASN A 73 -40.79 -3.23 -10.96
C ASN A 73 -39.61 -4.12 -11.32
N GLN A 74 -39.09 -3.95 -12.54
CA GLN A 74 -37.81 -4.49 -12.93
C GLN A 74 -36.72 -3.77 -12.13
N PHE A 75 -36.33 -4.36 -11.01
CA PHE A 75 -35.04 -4.07 -10.40
C PHE A 75 -33.96 -4.59 -11.34
N ARG A 76 -33.35 -3.69 -12.12
CA ARG A 76 -32.13 -3.98 -12.84
C ARG A 76 -31.05 -4.26 -11.82
N ALA A 77 -30.71 -5.53 -11.63
CA ALA A 77 -29.57 -5.94 -10.82
C ALA A 77 -28.30 -5.31 -11.43
N ILE A 78 -27.72 -4.36 -10.72
CA ILE A 78 -26.40 -3.82 -11.03
C ILE A 78 -25.42 -4.95 -10.71
N THR A 79 -24.76 -5.51 -11.73
CA THR A 79 -23.77 -6.55 -11.55
C THR A 79 -22.58 -5.98 -10.77
N PRO A 80 -21.99 -6.74 -9.82
CA PRO A 80 -20.91 -6.25 -8.93
C PRO A 80 -19.66 -5.73 -9.63
N ASN A 81 -19.44 -6.10 -10.89
CA ASN A 81 -18.24 -5.75 -11.66
C ASN A 81 -18.22 -4.34 -12.24
N GLN A 82 -19.32 -3.58 -12.23
CA GLN A 82 -19.33 -2.21 -12.79
C GLN A 82 -19.11 -1.10 -11.76
N LEU A 83 -19.17 -1.41 -10.46
CA LEU A 83 -19.00 -0.41 -9.39
C LEU A 83 -17.54 -0.23 -8.94
N HIS A 84 -16.66 -1.21 -9.22
CA HIS A 84 -15.29 -1.19 -8.69
C HIS A 84 -14.26 -0.39 -9.49
N THR A 85 -14.48 -0.18 -10.79
CA THR A 85 -13.44 0.41 -11.67
C THR A 85 -13.30 1.92 -11.58
N ALA A 86 -14.33 2.66 -11.15
CA ALA A 86 -14.29 4.12 -11.12
C ALA A 86 -13.62 4.71 -9.84
N THR A 87 -13.53 3.92 -8.75
CA THR A 87 -13.06 4.41 -7.44
C THR A 87 -11.58 4.08 -7.19
N LEU A 88 -11.03 3.06 -7.85
CA LEU A 88 -9.66 2.58 -7.64
C LEU A 88 -8.59 3.56 -8.14
N THR A 89 -8.89 4.38 -9.15
CA THR A 89 -7.95 5.33 -9.76
C THR A 89 -7.54 6.50 -8.88
N GLN A 90 -8.11 6.63 -7.67
CA GLN A 90 -7.84 7.73 -6.75
C GLN A 90 -7.05 7.33 -5.50
N LEU A 91 -6.68 6.05 -5.34
CA LEU A 91 -5.92 5.60 -4.18
C LEU A 91 -4.43 5.64 -4.45
N TYR A 92 -3.68 6.21 -3.51
CA TYR A 92 -2.24 6.41 -3.58
C TYR A 92 -1.50 5.50 -2.61
N VAL A 93 -0.45 4.86 -3.09
CA VAL A 93 0.44 4.00 -2.31
C VAL A 93 1.86 4.55 -2.41
N SER A 94 2.49 4.84 -1.28
CA SER A 94 3.92 5.18 -1.23
C SER A 94 4.70 3.98 -0.71
N ILE A 95 5.72 3.55 -1.45
CA ILE A 95 6.53 2.37 -1.12
C ILE A 95 7.96 2.82 -0.89
N LEU A 96 8.44 2.66 0.35
CA LEU A 96 9.80 2.99 0.76
C LEU A 96 10.70 1.78 0.58
N CYS A 97 11.62 1.81 -0.37
CA CYS A 97 12.51 0.71 -0.71
C CYS A 97 13.95 0.96 -0.26
N GLY A 98 14.50 0.02 0.49
CA GLY A 98 15.94 -0.05 0.72
C GLY A 98 16.69 -0.70 -0.45
N HIS A 99 18.02 -0.74 -0.34
CA HIS A 99 18.91 -1.30 -1.37
C HIS A 99 19.22 -2.80 -1.18
N GLY A 100 18.49 -3.48 -0.29
CA GLY A 100 18.58 -4.92 -0.04
C GLY A 100 17.42 -5.72 -0.64
N ASN A 101 17.36 -7.04 -0.37
CA ASN A 101 16.30 -7.90 -0.88
C ASN A 101 14.90 -7.51 -0.38
N ASN A 102 14.78 -6.92 0.82
CA ASN A 102 13.50 -6.37 1.29
C ASN A 102 12.99 -5.24 0.36
N GLY A 103 13.91 -4.37 -0.11
CA GLY A 103 13.58 -3.38 -1.14
C GLY A 103 13.13 -4.02 -2.44
N GLY A 104 13.74 -5.13 -2.86
CA GLY A 104 13.32 -5.90 -4.02
C GLY A 104 11.87 -6.39 -3.93
N ASP A 105 11.44 -6.86 -2.76
CA ASP A 105 10.03 -7.22 -2.51
C ASP A 105 9.12 -5.99 -2.69
N GLY A 106 9.58 -4.79 -2.28
CA GLY A 106 8.89 -3.52 -2.49
C GLY A 106 8.77 -3.13 -3.96
N TRP A 107 9.83 -3.32 -4.76
CA TRP A 107 9.79 -3.08 -6.22
C TRP A 107 8.75 -3.97 -6.90
N VAL A 108 8.73 -5.27 -6.58
CA VAL A 108 7.72 -6.19 -7.10
C VAL A 108 6.32 -5.79 -6.67
N ALA A 109 6.12 -5.40 -5.41
CA ALA A 109 4.82 -4.95 -4.93
C ALA A 109 4.33 -3.69 -5.67
N ALA A 110 5.25 -2.75 -5.99
CA ALA A 110 4.94 -1.55 -6.76
C ALA A 110 4.39 -1.90 -8.16
N ASP A 111 5.09 -2.78 -8.88
CA ASP A 111 4.67 -3.25 -10.21
C ASP A 111 3.27 -3.88 -10.18
N TYR A 112 3.01 -4.77 -9.21
CA TYR A 112 1.71 -5.43 -9.09
C TYR A 112 0.58 -4.48 -8.70
N LEU A 113 0.83 -3.52 -7.81
CA LEU A 113 -0.18 -2.53 -7.41
C LEU A 113 -0.48 -1.56 -8.55
N ALA A 114 0.53 -1.14 -9.29
CA ALA A 114 0.37 -0.30 -10.47
C ALA A 114 -0.45 -1.00 -11.56
N LYS A 115 -0.13 -2.25 -11.87
CA LYS A 115 -0.90 -3.09 -12.80
C LYS A 115 -2.34 -3.33 -12.34
N ALA A 116 -2.59 -3.25 -11.04
CA ALA A 116 -3.95 -3.30 -10.47
C ALA A 116 -4.68 -1.95 -10.52
N GLY A 117 -4.05 -0.88 -11.00
CA GLY A 117 -4.67 0.44 -11.22
C GLY A 117 -4.50 1.43 -10.07
N TYR A 118 -3.64 1.16 -9.08
CA TYR A 118 -3.31 2.11 -8.01
C TYR A 118 -2.22 3.09 -8.45
N HIS A 119 -2.27 4.31 -7.94
CA HIS A 119 -1.15 5.25 -8.08
C HIS A 119 -0.05 4.90 -7.09
N VAL A 120 1.15 4.62 -7.58
CA VAL A 120 2.27 4.18 -6.75
C VAL A 120 3.41 5.19 -6.86
N ASP A 121 3.83 5.74 -5.72
CA ASP A 121 5.11 6.41 -5.58
C ASP A 121 6.12 5.37 -5.08
N LEU A 122 7.03 4.94 -5.94
CA LEU A 122 8.12 4.01 -5.61
C LEU A 122 9.36 4.83 -5.26
N ILE A 123 9.74 4.79 -4.00
CA ILE A 123 10.79 5.63 -3.40
C ILE A 123 11.99 4.74 -3.09
N SER A 124 13.11 4.96 -3.79
CA SER A 124 14.35 4.20 -3.61
C SER A 124 15.53 5.12 -3.28
N SER A 125 16.36 4.69 -2.33
CA SER A 125 17.57 5.45 -1.93
C SER A 125 18.68 5.42 -2.97
N VAL A 126 18.61 4.51 -3.95
CA VAL A 126 19.58 4.32 -5.02
C VAL A 126 18.86 3.90 -6.30
N SER A 127 19.48 4.08 -7.46
CA SER A 127 18.98 3.54 -8.73
C SER A 127 18.99 2.00 -8.71
N ALA A 128 18.21 1.36 -9.59
CA ALA A 128 18.18 -0.10 -9.69
C ALA A 128 19.58 -0.67 -9.97
N GLN A 129 20.40 0.03 -10.79
CA GLN A 129 21.75 -0.38 -11.14
C GLN A 129 22.75 -0.33 -9.96
N GLU A 130 22.46 0.47 -8.93
CA GLU A 130 23.32 0.59 -7.75
C GLU A 130 22.96 -0.42 -6.65
N ILE A 131 21.84 -1.13 -6.76
CA ILE A 131 21.46 -2.22 -5.87
C ILE A 131 22.48 -3.37 -6.05
N LYS A 132 23.08 -3.84 -4.95
CA LYS A 132 24.11 -4.90 -4.99
C LYS A 132 23.57 -6.26 -4.58
N ALA A 133 22.43 -6.30 -3.93
CA ALA A 133 21.84 -7.53 -3.43
C ALA A 133 21.11 -8.26 -4.55
N GLU A 134 21.41 -9.55 -4.74
CA GLU A 134 20.62 -10.41 -5.63
C GLU A 134 19.59 -11.21 -4.82
N PRO A 135 18.38 -11.42 -5.35
CA PRO A 135 17.89 -11.06 -6.69
C PRO A 135 17.30 -9.64 -6.82
N ALA A 136 17.41 -8.77 -5.80
CA ALA A 136 16.84 -7.42 -5.82
C ALA A 136 17.37 -6.56 -6.98
N HIS A 137 18.67 -6.64 -7.30
CA HIS A 137 19.29 -5.93 -8.41
C HIS A 137 18.62 -6.27 -9.76
N THR A 138 18.61 -7.55 -10.10
CA THR A 138 17.98 -8.03 -11.35
C THR A 138 16.51 -7.60 -11.43
N THR A 139 15.74 -7.84 -10.37
CA THR A 139 14.32 -7.50 -10.30
C THR A 139 14.07 -5.99 -10.46
N ALA A 140 14.83 -5.15 -9.76
CA ALA A 140 14.66 -3.70 -9.84
C ALA A 140 15.03 -3.16 -11.24
N CYS A 141 16.09 -3.69 -11.86
CA CYS A 141 16.49 -3.30 -13.22
C CYS A 141 15.42 -3.63 -14.26
N GLU A 142 14.79 -4.80 -14.16
CA GLU A 142 13.69 -5.20 -15.05
C GLU A 142 12.49 -4.26 -14.88
N ILE A 143 12.06 -3.99 -13.66
CA ILE A 143 10.91 -3.11 -13.38
C ILE A 143 11.20 -1.67 -13.78
N GLU A 144 12.41 -1.14 -13.49
CA GLU A 144 12.80 0.21 -13.91
C GLU A 144 12.82 0.34 -15.44
N HIS A 145 13.26 -0.70 -16.13
CA HIS A 145 13.24 -0.74 -17.60
C HIS A 145 11.79 -0.69 -18.13
N ASP A 146 10.90 -1.51 -17.58
CA ASP A 146 9.49 -1.54 -17.96
C ASP A 146 8.82 -0.17 -17.75
N ILE A 147 9.06 0.48 -16.61
CA ILE A 147 8.56 1.83 -16.31
C ILE A 147 9.05 2.83 -17.38
N LYS A 148 10.32 2.80 -17.76
CA LYS A 148 10.89 3.70 -18.78
C LYS A 148 10.28 3.47 -20.16
N CYS A 149 10.12 2.21 -20.57
CA CYS A 149 9.47 1.85 -21.83
C CYS A 149 8.01 2.34 -21.89
N GLU A 150 7.25 2.20 -20.78
CA GLU A 150 5.88 2.71 -20.72
C GLU A 150 5.82 4.23 -20.90
N ILE A 151 6.73 4.99 -20.29
CA ILE A 151 6.82 6.45 -20.42
C ILE A 151 7.10 6.86 -21.86
N GLU A 152 8.05 6.19 -22.54
CA GLU A 152 8.41 6.47 -23.94
C GLU A 152 7.21 6.22 -24.87
N HIS A 153 6.54 5.09 -24.72
CA HIS A 153 5.34 4.75 -25.50
C HIS A 153 4.17 5.70 -25.26
N GLU A 154 3.98 6.20 -24.04
CA GLU A 154 2.94 7.20 -23.74
C GLU A 154 3.25 8.55 -24.38
N THR A 155 4.52 8.94 -24.41
CA THR A 155 4.97 10.19 -25.05
C THR A 155 4.69 10.16 -26.55
N GLU A 156 4.93 9.04 -27.22
CA GLU A 156 4.61 8.85 -28.63
C GLU A 156 3.10 8.83 -28.90
N ARG A 157 2.29 8.22 -27.99
CA ARG A 157 0.83 8.17 -28.13
C ARG A 157 0.14 9.52 -27.90
N LYS A 158 0.67 10.39 -27.02
CA LYS A 158 0.14 11.75 -26.78
C LYS A 158 0.20 12.64 -28.03
N ILE A 159 1.00 12.27 -29.02
CA ILE A 159 1.06 12.96 -30.34
C ILE A 159 -0.13 12.56 -31.24
N THR A 160 -0.78 11.43 -30.98
CA THR A 160 -1.76 10.81 -31.91
C THR A 160 -3.16 10.53 -31.36
N ALA A 161 -3.41 10.57 -30.04
CA ALA A 161 -4.71 10.21 -29.45
C ALA A 161 -4.94 10.87 -28.09
N SER A 162 -6.22 10.94 -27.66
CA SER A 162 -6.64 11.45 -26.36
C SER A 162 -5.90 10.74 -25.20
N PRO A 163 -5.49 11.49 -24.14
CA PRO A 163 -4.71 10.93 -23.07
C PRO A 163 -5.53 9.91 -22.28
N LYS A 164 -5.22 8.63 -22.41
CA LYS A 164 -5.52 7.65 -21.38
C LYS A 164 -4.38 7.75 -20.38
N ASN A 165 -4.66 8.36 -19.23
CA ASN A 165 -3.72 8.51 -18.13
C ASN A 165 -3.46 7.12 -17.53
N ASN A 166 -2.42 6.44 -17.99
CA ASN A 166 -2.18 5.03 -17.67
C ASN A 166 -0.85 4.79 -16.92
N GLN A 167 -0.09 5.87 -16.64
CA GLN A 167 1.11 5.70 -15.84
C GLN A 167 0.75 5.70 -14.37
N THR A 168 0.96 4.55 -13.73
CA THR A 168 0.58 4.31 -12.35
C THR A 168 1.77 4.30 -11.38
N ILE A 169 3.03 4.21 -11.89
CA ILE A 169 4.25 4.30 -11.06
C ILE A 169 4.97 5.62 -11.30
N HIS A 170 5.15 6.37 -10.23
CA HIS A 170 6.05 7.50 -10.14
C HIS A 170 7.31 7.08 -9.37
N LEU A 171 8.44 6.99 -10.07
CA LEU A 171 9.71 6.52 -9.52
C LEU A 171 10.53 7.70 -8.99
N LEU A 172 10.83 7.68 -7.67
CA LEU A 172 11.65 8.65 -6.96
C LEU A 172 12.97 7.99 -6.55
N ILE A 173 14.07 8.33 -7.23
CA ILE A 173 15.40 7.81 -6.96
C ILE A 173 16.22 8.85 -6.19
N ASN A 174 16.77 8.43 -5.03
CA ASN A 174 17.55 9.29 -4.15
C ASN A 174 16.86 10.65 -3.90
N PRO A 175 15.55 10.64 -3.48
CA PRO A 175 14.76 11.86 -3.32
C PRO A 175 15.25 12.68 -2.13
N THR A 176 14.92 13.97 -2.16
CA THR A 176 15.04 14.85 -0.99
C THR A 176 13.99 14.45 0.07
N ASN A 177 14.21 14.88 1.31
CA ASN A 177 13.25 14.63 2.40
C ASN A 177 11.89 15.28 2.13
N GLU A 178 11.86 16.44 1.45
CA GLU A 178 10.65 17.15 1.06
C GLU A 178 9.84 16.35 0.02
N GLU A 179 10.51 15.72 -0.94
CA GLU A 179 9.87 14.85 -1.93
C GLU A 179 9.28 13.60 -1.27
N VAL A 180 10.00 13.00 -0.33
CA VAL A 180 9.49 11.88 0.48
C VAL A 180 8.28 12.29 1.30
N GLU A 181 8.34 13.41 2.03
CA GLU A 181 7.21 13.92 2.81
C GLU A 181 6.01 14.23 1.91
N ALA A 182 6.22 14.86 0.76
CA ALA A 182 5.16 15.15 -0.21
C ALA A 182 4.48 13.87 -0.73
N SER A 183 5.23 12.82 -0.99
CA SER A 183 4.68 11.50 -1.36
C SER A 183 3.87 10.89 -0.22
N LEU A 184 4.47 10.78 0.98
CA LEU A 184 3.83 10.16 2.13
C LEU A 184 2.55 10.90 2.57
N SER A 185 2.50 12.23 2.42
CA SER A 185 1.35 13.05 2.83
C SER A 185 0.08 12.80 2.02
N LYS A 186 0.20 12.33 0.78
CA LYS A 186 -0.92 12.00 -0.11
C LYS A 186 -1.27 10.50 -0.12
N ALA A 187 -0.45 9.66 0.54
CA ALA A 187 -0.64 8.23 0.54
C ALA A 187 -1.92 7.79 1.29
N ASP A 188 -2.61 6.83 0.73
CA ASP A 188 -3.68 6.07 1.41
C ASP A 188 -3.11 4.87 2.15
N LEU A 189 -1.95 4.38 1.68
CA LEU A 189 -1.18 3.28 2.24
C LEU A 189 0.31 3.55 2.06
N ILE A 190 1.09 3.28 3.10
CA ILE A 190 2.55 3.29 3.06
C ILE A 190 3.02 1.84 3.18
N ILE A 191 3.91 1.41 2.29
CA ILE A 191 4.61 0.13 2.39
C ILE A 191 6.05 0.40 2.81
N ASP A 192 6.43 -0.15 3.94
CA ASP A 192 7.80 -0.15 4.45
C ASP A 192 8.53 -1.39 3.94
N ALA A 193 9.41 -1.20 2.99
CA ALA A 193 10.31 -2.21 2.44
C ALA A 193 11.79 -1.74 2.53
N ILE A 194 12.14 -0.98 3.57
CA ILE A 194 13.49 -0.42 3.72
C ILE A 194 14.47 -1.48 4.23
N LEU A 195 14.23 -2.03 5.43
CA LEU A 195 15.12 -2.95 6.11
C LEU A 195 14.39 -4.26 6.45
N GLY A 196 14.98 -5.40 6.13
CA GLY A 196 14.44 -6.73 6.45
C GLY A 196 15.21 -7.41 7.58
N THR A 197 15.14 -8.75 7.62
CA THR A 197 15.77 -9.60 8.64
C THR A 197 17.29 -9.48 8.76
N GLY A 198 17.96 -8.87 7.79
CA GLY A 198 19.41 -8.60 7.83
C GLY A 198 19.81 -7.42 8.72
N PHE A 199 18.84 -6.62 9.16
CA PHE A 199 19.13 -5.49 10.03
C PHE A 199 19.48 -5.94 11.46
N SER A 200 20.56 -5.37 12.00
CA SER A 200 20.98 -5.51 13.39
C SER A 200 21.66 -4.22 13.84
N GLY A 201 21.30 -3.72 15.01
CA GLY A 201 21.83 -2.50 15.55
C GLY A 201 20.80 -1.70 16.36
N ASP A 202 21.28 -0.66 17.04
CA ASP A 202 20.45 0.17 17.92
C ASP A 202 20.01 1.48 17.23
N ALA A 203 20.54 1.77 16.03
CA ALA A 203 20.23 2.96 15.27
C ALA A 203 20.13 2.65 13.77
N VAL A 204 19.17 3.30 13.11
CA VAL A 204 19.04 3.30 11.66
C VAL A 204 19.81 4.49 11.09
N ARG A 205 20.52 4.29 9.96
CA ARG A 205 21.32 5.33 9.30
C ARG A 205 20.48 6.12 8.30
N GLU A 206 20.90 7.34 8.01
CA GLU A 206 20.33 8.15 6.93
C GLU A 206 20.57 7.50 5.54
N PRO A 207 19.65 7.72 4.59
CA PRO A 207 18.44 8.55 4.67
C PRO A 207 17.25 7.83 5.35
N PHE A 208 17.39 6.56 5.67
CA PHE A 208 16.30 5.71 6.16
C PHE A 208 15.77 6.13 7.54
N ALA A 209 16.63 6.70 8.40
CA ALA A 209 16.20 7.21 9.69
C ALA A 209 15.12 8.29 9.51
N THR A 210 15.40 9.29 8.69
CA THR A 210 14.43 10.36 8.36
C THR A 210 13.18 9.79 7.67
N TRP A 211 13.29 8.85 6.75
CA TRP A 211 12.13 8.25 6.08
C TRP A 211 11.20 7.53 7.04
N ILE A 212 11.76 6.81 8.01
CA ILE A 212 11.00 6.13 9.07
C ILE A 212 10.26 7.15 9.94
N GLU A 213 10.92 8.24 10.32
CA GLU A 213 10.30 9.31 11.11
C GLU A 213 9.14 9.97 10.35
N LEU A 214 9.34 10.30 9.08
CA LEU A 214 8.31 10.88 8.22
C LEU A 214 7.10 9.94 8.07
N ALA A 215 7.33 8.64 7.84
CA ALA A 215 6.26 7.65 7.75
C ALA A 215 5.47 7.53 9.06
N ASN A 216 6.15 7.45 10.21
CA ASN A 216 5.50 7.42 11.52
C ASN A 216 4.70 8.69 11.83
N GLN A 217 5.16 9.86 11.36
CA GLN A 217 4.45 11.13 11.52
C GLN A 217 3.12 11.14 10.77
N GLN A 218 3.04 10.55 9.56
CA GLN A 218 1.76 10.45 8.82
C GLN A 218 0.73 9.65 9.60
N LYS A 219 1.14 8.56 10.25
CA LYS A 219 0.28 7.77 11.13
C LYS A 219 -0.11 8.51 12.42
N ALA A 220 0.77 9.33 12.99
CA ALA A 220 0.51 10.09 14.22
C ALA A 220 -0.51 11.22 14.00
N ARG A 221 -0.52 11.85 12.80
CA ARG A 221 -1.51 12.86 12.41
C ARG A 221 -2.95 12.35 12.49
N GLU A 222 -3.17 11.04 12.31
CA GLU A 222 -4.46 10.36 12.46
C GLU A 222 -5.06 10.55 13.87
N LYS A 223 -4.28 10.28 14.92
CA LYS A 223 -4.75 10.31 16.33
C LYS A 223 -5.14 11.70 16.82
N VAL A 224 -4.56 12.74 16.25
CA VAL A 224 -4.86 14.15 16.59
C VAL A 224 -6.19 14.56 15.95
N ASN A 225 -6.46 14.12 14.72
CA ASN A 225 -7.66 14.47 13.99
C ASN A 225 -8.92 13.75 14.50
N GLU A 226 -8.83 12.49 14.94
CA GLU A 226 -9.95 11.81 15.60
C GLU A 226 -10.42 12.53 16.89
N LYS A 227 -9.50 13.16 17.62
CA LYS A 227 -9.83 13.94 18.80
C LYS A 227 -10.47 15.32 18.50
N ILE A 228 -10.19 15.90 17.32
CA ILE A 228 -10.70 17.21 16.92
C ILE A 228 -12.04 17.10 16.17
N LEU A 229 -12.32 15.98 15.51
CA LEU A 229 -13.55 15.72 14.75
C LEU A 229 -14.81 15.56 15.61
N SER A 230 -14.71 15.64 16.95
CA SER A 230 -15.89 15.70 17.84
C SER A 230 -16.58 17.08 17.85
N THR A 231 -16.15 18.07 17.08
CA THR A 231 -16.75 19.40 16.95
C THR A 231 -17.07 19.72 15.49
N ASP A 232 -18.35 19.75 15.18
CA ASP A 232 -19.17 20.32 14.09
C ASP A 232 -18.55 20.97 12.82
N HIS A 233 -17.39 20.54 12.32
CA HIS A 233 -16.92 20.96 11.00
C HIS A 233 -16.63 19.77 10.09
N PRO A 234 -17.50 19.53 9.07
CA PRO A 234 -17.22 18.56 8.01
C PRO A 234 -16.28 19.21 6.98
N ALA A 235 -15.05 18.87 6.97
CA ALA A 235 -14.15 18.93 5.81
C ALA A 235 -12.69 19.22 6.17
N PHE A 236 -12.04 18.27 6.82
CA PHE A 236 -10.63 18.10 6.54
C PHE A 236 -10.47 16.65 6.07
N ASN A 237 -10.19 16.48 4.79
CA ASN A 237 -9.93 15.20 4.17
C ASN A 237 -8.53 14.72 4.61
N THR A 238 -8.42 14.30 5.86
CA THR A 238 -7.19 13.72 6.39
C THR A 238 -7.11 12.30 5.86
N ARG A 239 -6.28 12.11 4.84
CA ARG A 239 -5.92 10.79 4.35
C ARG A 239 -5.13 10.10 5.45
N ASN A 240 -5.74 9.13 6.11
CA ASN A 240 -5.09 8.31 7.12
C ASN A 240 -4.36 7.18 6.40
N ALA A 241 -3.05 7.31 6.24
CA ALA A 241 -2.23 6.26 5.68
C ALA A 241 -1.95 5.20 6.75
N ARG A 242 -2.26 3.93 6.47
CA ARG A 242 -1.72 2.81 7.26
C ARG A 242 -0.34 2.43 6.76
N ILE A 243 0.42 1.77 7.64
CA ILE A 243 1.76 1.27 7.31
C ILE A 243 1.73 -0.26 7.30
N ILE A 244 2.08 -0.84 6.15
CA ILE A 244 2.34 -2.28 6.02
C ILE A 244 3.84 -2.49 5.87
N ALA A 245 4.45 -3.28 6.77
CA ALA A 245 5.86 -3.61 6.70
C ALA A 245 6.10 -4.93 5.96
N ALA A 246 7.09 -4.92 5.06
CA ALA A 246 7.59 -6.10 4.38
C ALA A 246 8.61 -6.80 5.29
N ASP A 247 8.40 -8.07 5.53
CA ASP A 247 9.21 -9.00 6.32
C ASP A 247 9.27 -8.66 7.82
N VAL A 248 9.75 -7.49 8.19
CA VAL A 248 9.74 -6.91 9.56
C VAL A 248 9.62 -5.40 9.46
N ALA A 249 9.11 -4.75 10.50
CA ALA A 249 9.14 -3.29 10.58
C ALA A 249 10.59 -2.79 10.54
N SER A 250 10.90 -1.83 9.67
CA SER A 250 12.26 -1.31 9.51
C SER A 250 12.78 -0.69 10.81
N GLY A 251 13.95 -1.14 11.24
CA GLY A 251 14.51 -0.83 12.57
C GLY A 251 14.16 -1.84 13.66
N PHE A 252 13.29 -2.84 13.38
CA PHE A 252 12.99 -3.91 14.34
C PHE A 252 13.87 -5.15 14.09
N SER A 253 14.47 -5.67 15.15
CA SER A 253 15.30 -6.88 15.04
C SER A 253 14.44 -8.15 14.95
N ALA A 254 14.48 -8.79 13.79
CA ALA A 254 13.81 -10.08 13.56
C ALA A 254 14.31 -11.21 14.48
N GLN A 255 15.48 -11.08 15.07
CA GLN A 255 16.11 -12.09 15.91
C GLN A 255 15.81 -11.87 17.39
N THR A 256 16.00 -10.65 17.89
CA THR A 256 15.92 -10.35 19.33
C THR A 256 14.57 -9.73 19.74
N GLY A 257 13.83 -9.13 18.81
CA GLY A 257 12.63 -8.39 19.13
C GLY A 257 12.89 -7.01 19.74
N THR A 258 14.12 -6.48 19.60
CA THR A 258 14.47 -5.12 20.01
C THR A 258 14.22 -4.15 18.87
N ALA A 259 13.82 -2.93 19.20
CA ALA A 259 13.66 -1.84 18.24
C ALA A 259 14.84 -0.89 18.30
N ALA A 260 15.39 -0.52 17.16
CA ALA A 260 16.34 0.57 16.99
C ALA A 260 15.64 1.93 17.08
N ASN A 261 16.41 3.00 17.07
CA ASN A 261 15.89 4.35 16.98
C ASN A 261 16.41 5.02 15.68
N PRO A 262 15.48 5.47 14.77
CA PRO A 262 14.04 5.23 14.80
C PRO A 262 13.65 3.81 14.35
N CYS A 263 12.39 3.42 14.59
CA CYS A 263 11.78 2.18 14.14
C CYS A 263 10.40 2.44 13.59
N ILE A 264 10.02 1.79 12.49
CA ILE A 264 8.65 1.85 11.95
C ILE A 264 7.65 1.33 12.99
N VAL A 265 6.49 1.99 13.05
CA VAL A 265 5.33 1.53 13.81
C VAL A 265 4.26 1.08 12.82
N ALA A 266 4.40 -0.13 12.30
CA ALA A 266 3.48 -0.71 11.33
C ALA A 266 2.11 -1.04 11.96
N ASP A 267 1.06 -1.05 11.13
CA ASP A 267 -0.26 -1.58 11.48
C ASP A 267 -0.33 -3.07 11.19
N HIS A 268 0.41 -3.49 10.16
CA HIS A 268 0.46 -4.86 9.69
C HIS A 268 1.86 -5.20 9.20
N THR A 269 2.32 -6.41 9.44
CA THR A 269 3.58 -6.92 8.91
C THR A 269 3.33 -8.20 8.15
N VAL A 270 3.80 -8.24 6.90
CA VAL A 270 3.81 -9.43 6.05
C VAL A 270 5.18 -10.05 6.12
N THR A 271 5.36 -11.07 6.95
CA THR A 271 6.65 -11.74 7.12
C THR A 271 6.77 -12.93 6.17
N MET A 272 7.95 -13.09 5.55
CA MET A 272 8.16 -14.05 4.49
C MET A 272 8.51 -15.45 5.04
N ILE A 273 7.96 -16.51 4.43
CA ILE A 273 8.21 -17.94 4.64
C ILE A 273 7.86 -18.43 6.04
N THR A 274 8.39 -17.81 7.10
CA THR A 274 8.20 -18.27 8.49
C THR A 274 8.24 -17.10 9.48
N LEU A 275 7.61 -17.32 10.61
CA LEU A 275 7.63 -16.37 11.73
C LEU A 275 9.04 -16.32 12.34
N LYS A 276 9.59 -15.10 12.51
CA LYS A 276 10.91 -14.88 13.08
C LYS A 276 10.84 -14.83 14.62
N THR A 277 11.92 -15.19 15.30
CA THR A 277 11.96 -15.23 16.76
C THR A 277 11.63 -13.89 17.41
N GLY A 278 12.10 -12.78 16.83
CA GLY A 278 11.78 -11.43 17.31
C GLY A 278 10.29 -11.07 17.17
N LEU A 279 9.61 -11.60 16.15
CA LEU A 279 8.20 -11.31 15.90
C LEU A 279 7.22 -11.98 16.90
N VAL A 280 7.71 -12.94 17.70
CA VAL A 280 6.91 -13.54 18.79
C VAL A 280 7.17 -12.87 20.15
N GLN A 281 8.04 -11.88 20.21
CA GLN A 281 8.28 -11.11 21.42
C GLN A 281 7.14 -10.12 21.69
N PRO A 282 6.84 -9.76 22.94
CA PRO A 282 5.78 -8.80 23.29
C PRO A 282 5.93 -7.43 22.59
N SER A 283 7.17 -6.98 22.39
CA SER A 283 7.50 -5.72 21.68
C SER A 283 7.05 -5.70 20.22
N ALA A 284 6.95 -6.85 19.56
CA ALA A 284 6.52 -6.95 18.18
C ALA A 284 5.10 -6.36 17.96
N LYS A 285 4.22 -6.50 18.95
CA LYS A 285 2.88 -5.92 18.88
C LYS A 285 2.90 -4.40 18.71
N THR A 286 3.87 -3.72 19.32
CA THR A 286 4.02 -2.26 19.23
C THR A 286 4.51 -1.80 17.87
N TYR A 287 5.51 -2.49 17.31
CA TYR A 287 6.22 -2.06 16.09
C TYR A 287 5.73 -2.74 14.83
N CYS A 288 5.32 -4.02 14.92
CA CYS A 288 4.96 -4.82 13.75
C CYS A 288 3.44 -4.98 13.58
N GLY A 289 2.63 -4.52 14.51
CA GLY A 289 1.17 -4.63 14.45
C GLY A 289 0.65 -6.06 14.36
N THR A 290 -0.33 -6.30 13.48
CA THR A 290 -0.77 -7.67 13.14
C THR A 290 0.24 -8.32 12.19
N ILE A 291 0.60 -9.59 12.46
CA ILE A 291 1.61 -10.30 11.67
C ILE A 291 0.94 -11.38 10.84
N ARG A 292 1.30 -11.45 9.56
CA ARG A 292 0.88 -12.50 8.63
C ARG A 292 2.10 -13.12 7.96
N VAL A 293 2.12 -14.45 7.87
CA VAL A 293 3.17 -15.17 7.17
C VAL A 293 2.77 -15.39 5.71
N ALA A 294 3.62 -14.96 4.79
CA ALA A 294 3.45 -15.20 3.37
C ALA A 294 3.87 -16.66 3.02
N PRO A 295 2.98 -17.48 2.44
CA PRO A 295 3.25 -18.90 2.15
C PRO A 295 4.00 -19.05 0.82
N LEU A 296 5.24 -18.58 0.72
CA LEU A 296 5.97 -18.45 -0.55
C LEU A 296 6.23 -19.77 -1.29
N ALA A 297 6.23 -20.91 -0.57
CA ALA A 297 6.52 -22.21 -1.18
C ALA A 297 5.44 -22.65 -2.20
N ASN A 298 4.18 -22.30 -1.96
CA ASN A 298 3.00 -22.77 -2.73
C ASN A 298 2.12 -21.60 -3.17
N PHE A 299 2.66 -20.40 -3.32
CA PHE A 299 1.89 -19.22 -3.66
C PHE A 299 1.99 -18.91 -5.15
N ASP A 300 1.01 -19.39 -5.91
CA ASP A 300 0.77 -19.04 -7.30
C ASP A 300 -0.58 -18.29 -7.38
N LEU A 301 -0.50 -16.95 -7.57
CA LEU A 301 -1.66 -16.09 -7.88
C LEU A 301 -1.71 -15.77 -9.35
#